data_9c996e19e8f8716cd8cb514eadb7fb26
#
_entry.id   9c996e19e8f8716cd8cb514eadb7fb26
#
_cell.length_a   1.000
_cell.length_b   1.000
_cell.length_c   1.000
_cell.angle_alpha   90.00
_cell.angle_beta   90.00
_cell.angle_gamma   90.00
#
_symmetry.space_group_name_H-M   'P 1'
#
loop_
_entity.id
_entity.type
_entity.pdbx_description
1 polymer ?
#
loop_
_entity_poly.entity_id
_entity_poly.type
_entity_poly.pdbx_seq_one_letter_code
_entity_poly.pdbx_strand_id
1 'polypeptide(L)'
;MAPTVVHVAPHPDYEAVGCPGALLHLRDRGWQVVSVIASLGFPEQRDRRRAEAEEASRRAGFVPVFLDPPLDISVGDDLALATVRVAIEVPEIVAEYDASIVVSPSPHDVHHGHEVVGRGVQQSMATLPSGLRWWMWGVWGDLPAPNVFYAFGEEDLARMLHILEAYQGELERNDFRRLLAGRATANAVLGSERVSVSARPPPAPSPTPRC
;
A
#
# COMPACT_ATOMS: atom_id res chain seq x y z
N MET A 1 14.67 -16.87 4.79
CA MET A 1 14.40 -15.77 3.84
C MET A 1 13.93 -14.56 4.63
N ALA A 2 14.06 -13.35 4.11
CA ALA A 2 13.48 -12.16 4.75
C ALA A 2 11.94 -12.29 4.73
N PRO A 3 11.23 -11.84 5.78
CA PRO A 3 9.78 -11.84 5.74
C PRO A 3 9.29 -10.84 4.69
N THR A 4 8.15 -11.12 4.06
CA THR A 4 7.61 -10.31 2.97
C THR A 4 6.27 -9.69 3.34
N VAL A 5 6.08 -8.43 2.94
CA VAL A 5 4.80 -7.74 2.91
C VAL A 5 4.44 -7.41 1.47
N VAL A 6 3.22 -7.73 1.08
CA VAL A 6 2.62 -7.35 -0.20
C VAL A 6 1.70 -6.16 0.02
N HIS A 7 2.03 -5.02 -0.56
CA HIS A 7 1.17 -3.84 -0.61
C HIS A 7 0.44 -3.81 -1.95
N VAL A 8 -0.89 -3.76 -1.93
CA VAL A 8 -1.72 -3.71 -3.14
C VAL A 8 -2.26 -2.31 -3.32
N ALA A 9 -1.70 -1.58 -4.27
CA ALA A 9 -2.08 -0.21 -4.63
C ALA A 9 -3.08 -0.21 -5.80
N PRO A 10 -4.19 0.54 -5.72
CA PRO A 10 -5.12 0.68 -6.85
C PRO A 10 -4.47 1.40 -8.03
N HIS A 11 -3.66 2.40 -7.75
CA HIS A 11 -2.92 3.22 -8.73
C HIS A 11 -1.48 3.45 -8.27
N PRO A 12 -0.57 3.86 -9.18
CA PRO A 12 0.74 4.40 -8.79
C PRO A 12 0.56 5.61 -7.87
N ASP A 13 1.42 5.77 -6.88
CA ASP A 13 1.51 6.77 -5.81
C ASP A 13 1.01 6.31 -4.42
N TYR A 14 0.17 5.29 -4.32
CA TYR A 14 -0.41 4.91 -3.01
C TYR A 14 0.58 4.21 -2.06
N GLU A 15 1.69 3.68 -2.54
CA GLU A 15 2.79 3.25 -1.66
C GLU A 15 3.47 4.46 -0.99
N ALA A 16 3.31 5.66 -1.57
CA ALA A 16 3.83 6.93 -1.04
C ALA A 16 2.78 7.76 -0.28
N VAL A 17 1.48 7.52 -0.51
CA VAL A 17 0.39 8.32 0.07
C VAL A 17 -0.47 7.53 1.05
N GLY A 18 -0.67 6.22 0.81
CA GLY A 18 -1.57 5.38 1.62
C GLY A 18 -1.01 5.09 3.02
N CYS A 19 0.12 4.41 3.08
CA CYS A 19 0.77 4.05 4.34
C CYS A 19 2.30 3.99 4.27
N PRO A 20 2.98 5.00 3.68
CA PRO A 20 4.42 4.95 3.41
C PRO A 20 5.26 4.72 4.67
N GLY A 21 4.89 5.31 5.79
CA GLY A 21 5.61 5.18 7.04
C GLY A 21 5.69 3.73 7.54
N ALA A 22 4.57 3.00 7.47
CA ALA A 22 4.54 1.61 7.87
C ALA A 22 5.35 0.71 6.93
N LEU A 23 5.28 0.96 5.61
CA LEU A 23 6.05 0.21 4.62
C LEU A 23 7.56 0.44 4.74
N LEU A 24 7.98 1.70 4.88
CA LEU A 24 9.39 2.05 5.11
C LEU A 24 9.93 1.45 6.41
N HIS A 25 9.13 1.49 7.48
CA HIS A 25 9.50 0.89 8.75
C HIS A 25 9.71 -0.63 8.66
N LEU A 26 8.86 -1.35 7.92
CA LEU A 26 9.06 -2.78 7.67
C LEU A 26 10.33 -3.01 6.86
N ARG A 27 10.53 -2.25 5.77
CA ARG A 27 11.73 -2.33 4.93
C ARG A 27 13.01 -2.11 5.76
N ASP A 28 13.04 -1.09 6.63
CA ASP A 28 14.19 -0.77 7.47
C ASP A 28 14.48 -1.84 8.53
N ARG A 29 13.50 -2.72 8.80
CA ARG A 29 13.63 -3.91 9.62
C ARG A 29 13.98 -5.19 8.85
N GLY A 30 14.35 -5.04 7.59
CA GLY A 30 14.78 -6.17 6.76
C GLY A 30 13.64 -6.95 6.10
N TRP A 31 12.42 -6.40 6.10
CA TRP A 31 11.33 -6.98 5.31
C TRP A 31 11.50 -6.65 3.83
N GLN A 32 11.15 -7.60 2.99
CA GLN A 32 10.89 -7.31 1.58
C GLN A 32 9.52 -6.66 1.46
N VAL A 33 9.46 -5.49 0.82
CA VAL A 33 8.22 -4.80 0.50
C VAL A 33 7.95 -4.96 -0.98
N VAL A 34 6.90 -5.67 -1.34
CA VAL A 34 6.43 -5.85 -2.71
C VAL A 34 5.26 -4.89 -2.93
N SER A 35 5.39 -3.95 -3.84
CA SER A 35 4.34 -2.97 -4.18
C SER A 35 3.66 -3.39 -5.47
N VAL A 36 2.46 -3.95 -5.35
CA VAL A 36 1.61 -4.36 -6.47
C VAL A 36 0.76 -3.18 -6.91
N ILE A 37 0.93 -2.76 -8.16
CA ILE A 37 0.17 -1.69 -8.78
C ILE A 37 -0.91 -2.31 -9.67
N ALA A 38 -2.18 -2.15 -9.27
CA ALA A 38 -3.29 -2.82 -9.94
C ALA A 38 -3.68 -2.17 -11.27
N SER A 39 -3.66 -0.85 -11.33
CA SER A 39 -4.02 -0.08 -12.54
C SER A 39 -2.97 0.97 -12.87
N LEU A 40 -2.75 1.22 -14.14
CA LEU A 40 -1.91 2.30 -14.64
C LEU A 40 -2.73 3.48 -15.20
N GLY A 41 -4.07 3.41 -15.06
CA GLY A 41 -4.97 4.43 -15.59
C GLY A 41 -5.12 4.37 -17.10
N PHE A 42 -5.37 5.53 -17.73
CA PHE A 42 -5.63 5.61 -19.16
C PHE A 42 -4.43 5.16 -20.01
N PRO A 43 -4.68 4.50 -21.15
CA PRO A 43 -3.62 3.92 -21.99
C PRO A 43 -2.48 4.89 -22.35
N GLU A 44 -2.80 6.15 -22.66
CA GLU A 44 -1.84 7.18 -23.03
C GLU A 44 -0.91 7.63 -21.89
N GLN A 45 -1.22 7.27 -20.65
CA GLN A 45 -0.45 7.64 -19.47
C GLN A 45 0.35 6.44 -18.91
N ARG A 46 0.08 5.21 -19.35
CA ARG A 46 0.57 3.98 -18.73
C ARG A 46 2.10 3.91 -18.67
N ASP A 47 2.78 4.27 -19.75
CA ASP A 47 4.24 4.23 -19.81
C ASP A 47 4.88 5.20 -18.82
N ARG A 48 4.38 6.45 -18.78
CA ARG A 48 4.84 7.46 -17.81
C ARG A 48 4.59 7.00 -16.38
N ARG A 49 3.37 6.56 -16.06
CA ARG A 49 2.99 6.15 -14.70
C ARG A 49 3.75 4.91 -14.23
N ARG A 50 4.07 3.99 -15.16
CA ARG A 50 4.95 2.85 -14.86
C ARG A 50 6.35 3.33 -14.50
N ALA A 51 6.96 4.21 -15.32
CA ALA A 51 8.29 4.74 -15.05
C ALA A 51 8.36 5.52 -13.72
N GLU A 52 7.34 6.32 -13.41
CA GLU A 52 7.22 7.03 -12.13
C GLU A 52 7.14 6.05 -10.95
N ALA A 53 6.36 4.95 -11.06
CA ALA A 53 6.24 3.94 -10.02
C ALA A 53 7.52 3.11 -9.82
N GLU A 54 8.25 2.81 -10.89
CA GLU A 54 9.56 2.16 -10.83
C GLU A 54 10.58 3.05 -10.12
N GLU A 55 10.60 4.34 -10.43
CA GLU A 55 11.49 5.31 -9.76
C GLU A 55 11.13 5.50 -8.28
N ALA A 56 9.83 5.61 -7.95
CA ALA A 56 9.37 5.69 -6.58
C ALA A 56 9.76 4.44 -5.77
N SER A 57 9.56 3.26 -6.36
CA SER A 57 9.95 1.99 -5.76
C SER A 57 11.45 1.90 -5.55
N ARG A 58 12.26 2.37 -6.49
CA ARG A 58 13.71 2.46 -6.35
C ARG A 58 14.14 3.37 -5.18
N ARG A 59 13.50 4.54 -5.02
CA ARG A 59 13.75 5.45 -3.89
C ARG A 59 13.35 4.84 -2.56
N ALA A 60 12.23 4.11 -2.55
CA ALA A 60 11.71 3.45 -1.37
C ALA A 60 12.46 2.17 -1.00
N GLY A 61 13.18 1.55 -1.93
CA GLY A 61 13.75 0.21 -1.78
C GLY A 61 12.67 -0.88 -1.78
N PHE A 62 11.61 -0.70 -2.57
CA PHE A 62 10.52 -1.66 -2.75
C PHE A 62 10.68 -2.42 -4.07
N VAL A 63 9.99 -3.55 -4.19
CA VAL A 63 9.90 -4.34 -5.41
C VAL A 63 8.57 -4.01 -6.10
N PRO A 64 8.57 -3.33 -7.26
CA PRO A 64 7.34 -3.05 -7.98
C PRO A 64 6.85 -4.28 -8.74
N VAL A 65 5.56 -4.56 -8.66
CA VAL A 65 4.85 -5.57 -9.46
C VAL A 65 3.66 -4.88 -10.11
N PHE A 66 3.47 -5.08 -11.39
CA PHE A 66 2.34 -4.52 -12.13
C PHE A 66 1.43 -5.66 -12.57
N LEU A 67 0.12 -5.54 -12.34
CA LEU A 67 -0.81 -6.50 -12.93
C LEU A 67 -0.77 -6.42 -14.46
N ASP A 68 -0.81 -7.55 -15.12
CA ASP A 68 -0.73 -7.64 -16.58
C ASP A 68 -1.87 -8.53 -17.13
N PRO A 69 -2.81 -7.96 -17.91
CA PRO A 69 -2.96 -6.53 -18.21
C PRO A 69 -3.34 -5.72 -16.96
N PRO A 70 -3.03 -4.39 -16.92
CA PRO A 70 -3.47 -3.53 -15.82
C PRO A 70 -5.00 -3.51 -15.73
N LEU A 71 -5.53 -3.33 -14.51
CA LEU A 71 -6.97 -3.21 -14.30
C LEU A 71 -7.52 -1.91 -14.91
N ASP A 72 -8.67 -2.01 -15.51
CA ASP A 72 -9.51 -0.86 -15.85
C ASP A 72 -10.45 -0.62 -14.65
N ILE A 73 -10.23 0.48 -13.92
CA ILE A 73 -10.95 0.84 -12.68
C ILE A 73 -11.35 2.32 -12.67
N SER A 74 -11.66 2.86 -13.84
CA SER A 74 -12.21 4.20 -13.99
C SER A 74 -13.73 4.21 -13.83
N VAL A 75 -14.32 5.40 -13.71
CA VAL A 75 -15.77 5.55 -13.70
C VAL A 75 -16.33 5.08 -15.04
N GLY A 76 -17.22 4.09 -15.00
CA GLY A 76 -17.84 3.48 -16.21
C GLY A 76 -17.27 2.10 -16.56
N ASP A 77 -16.16 1.67 -15.94
CA ASP A 77 -15.62 0.32 -16.13
C ASP A 77 -16.40 -0.74 -15.35
N ASP A 78 -16.19 -2.01 -15.68
CA ASP A 78 -16.74 -3.15 -14.93
C ASP A 78 -15.95 -3.34 -13.61
N LEU A 79 -16.32 -2.59 -12.58
CA LEU A 79 -15.67 -2.65 -11.28
C LEU A 79 -15.88 -4.01 -10.57
N ALA A 80 -16.95 -4.75 -10.92
CA ALA A 80 -17.17 -6.08 -10.36
C ALA A 80 -16.14 -7.08 -10.92
N LEU A 81 -15.90 -7.04 -12.23
CA LEU A 81 -14.87 -7.87 -12.87
C LEU A 81 -13.47 -7.52 -12.32
N ALA A 82 -13.16 -6.24 -12.20
CA ALA A 82 -11.89 -5.79 -11.63
C ALA A 82 -11.70 -6.29 -10.19
N THR A 83 -12.75 -6.27 -9.36
CA THR A 83 -12.73 -6.80 -7.99
C THR A 83 -12.44 -8.31 -7.98
N VAL A 84 -13.07 -9.08 -8.86
CA VAL A 84 -12.82 -10.52 -8.99
C VAL A 84 -11.39 -10.80 -9.42
N ARG A 85 -10.84 -10.02 -10.35
CA ARG A 85 -9.44 -10.17 -10.76
C ARG A 85 -8.47 -9.95 -9.57
N VAL A 86 -8.67 -8.92 -8.78
CA VAL A 86 -7.86 -8.70 -7.56
C VAL A 86 -7.96 -9.90 -6.62
N ALA A 87 -9.17 -10.46 -6.44
CA ALA A 87 -9.38 -11.61 -5.56
C ALA A 87 -8.68 -12.89 -6.04
N ILE A 88 -8.42 -13.01 -7.35
CA ILE A 88 -7.68 -14.14 -7.94
C ILE A 88 -6.16 -13.89 -7.90
N GLU A 89 -5.70 -12.72 -8.33
CA GLU A 89 -4.28 -12.43 -8.52
C GLU A 89 -3.53 -12.20 -7.20
N VAL A 90 -4.19 -11.63 -6.18
CA VAL A 90 -3.53 -11.38 -4.87
C VAL A 90 -3.05 -12.68 -4.20
N PRO A 91 -3.82 -13.77 -4.11
CA PRO A 91 -3.33 -15.03 -3.57
C PRO A 91 -2.12 -15.61 -4.32
N GLU A 92 -2.06 -15.48 -5.64
CA GLU A 92 -0.94 -15.94 -6.45
C GLU A 92 0.34 -15.16 -6.11
N ILE A 93 0.24 -13.83 -6.03
CA ILE A 93 1.36 -12.96 -5.65
C ILE A 93 1.79 -13.24 -4.20
N VAL A 94 0.84 -13.42 -3.27
CA VAL A 94 1.15 -13.77 -1.88
C VAL A 94 1.93 -15.07 -1.80
N ALA A 95 1.54 -16.07 -2.60
CA ALA A 95 2.22 -17.36 -2.65
C ALA A 95 3.62 -17.25 -3.31
N GLU A 96 3.73 -16.50 -4.40
CA GLU A 96 5.01 -16.28 -5.10
C GLU A 96 6.07 -15.67 -4.18
N TYR A 97 5.67 -14.68 -3.38
CA TYR A 97 6.59 -13.95 -2.50
C TYR A 97 6.63 -14.48 -1.06
N ASP A 98 5.93 -15.58 -0.74
CA ASP A 98 5.80 -16.13 0.62
C ASP A 98 5.44 -15.03 1.64
N ALA A 99 4.45 -14.20 1.30
CA ALA A 99 4.11 -13.05 2.09
C ALA A 99 3.33 -13.42 3.35
N SER A 100 3.62 -12.74 4.45
CA SER A 100 2.95 -12.91 5.73
C SER A 100 2.03 -11.74 6.12
N ILE A 101 2.10 -10.67 5.35
CA ILE A 101 1.23 -9.48 5.49
C ILE A 101 0.78 -9.06 4.11
N VAL A 102 -0.52 -8.78 3.96
CA VAL A 102 -1.09 -8.02 2.85
C VAL A 102 -1.54 -6.66 3.36
N VAL A 103 -1.24 -5.62 2.62
CA VAL A 103 -1.63 -4.23 2.92
C VAL A 103 -2.42 -3.70 1.74
N SER A 104 -3.60 -3.15 1.97
CA SER A 104 -4.45 -2.60 0.91
C SER A 104 -5.26 -1.41 1.40
N PRO A 105 -5.92 -0.66 0.49
CA PRO A 105 -6.94 0.28 0.93
C PRO A 105 -8.06 -0.44 1.68
N SER A 106 -8.73 0.30 2.55
CA SER A 106 -9.99 -0.15 3.14
C SER A 106 -11.05 -0.34 2.04
N PRO A 107 -11.89 -1.40 2.11
CA PRO A 107 -13.02 -1.55 1.20
C PRO A 107 -14.08 -0.45 1.34
N HIS A 108 -13.92 0.43 2.33
CA HIS A 108 -14.80 1.58 2.61
C HIS A 108 -14.08 2.93 2.41
N ASP A 109 -12.91 2.95 1.79
CA ASP A 109 -12.23 4.20 1.43
C ASP A 109 -12.93 4.81 0.20
N VAL A 110 -13.55 5.96 0.36
CA VAL A 110 -14.57 6.56 -0.53
C VAL A 110 -13.97 6.97 -1.88
N HIS A 111 -13.46 5.99 -2.62
CA HIS A 111 -12.92 6.11 -3.97
C HIS A 111 -13.07 4.76 -4.69
N HIS A 112 -13.69 4.75 -5.87
CA HIS A 112 -14.05 3.52 -6.59
C HIS A 112 -12.87 2.54 -6.79
N GLY A 113 -11.70 3.02 -7.21
CA GLY A 113 -10.51 2.17 -7.38
C GLY A 113 -10.02 1.56 -6.04
N HIS A 114 -10.12 2.31 -4.93
CA HIS A 114 -9.77 1.81 -3.60
C HIS A 114 -10.75 0.73 -3.13
N GLU A 115 -12.04 0.97 -3.33
CA GLU A 115 -13.08 -0.01 -2.99
C GLU A 115 -12.91 -1.30 -3.79
N VAL A 116 -12.59 -1.23 -5.08
CA VAL A 116 -12.31 -2.40 -5.92
C VAL A 116 -11.17 -3.23 -5.33
N VAL A 117 -10.03 -2.61 -5.06
CA VAL A 117 -8.86 -3.31 -4.51
C VAL A 117 -9.14 -3.80 -3.09
N GLY A 118 -9.71 -2.97 -2.23
CA GLY A 118 -10.04 -3.35 -0.86
C GLY A 118 -11.01 -4.52 -0.79
N ARG A 119 -12.07 -4.52 -1.60
CA ARG A 119 -13.05 -5.62 -1.70
C ARG A 119 -12.46 -6.88 -2.32
N GLY A 120 -11.61 -6.75 -3.33
CA GLY A 120 -10.91 -7.88 -3.93
C GLY A 120 -9.98 -8.58 -2.93
N VAL A 121 -9.18 -7.82 -2.18
CA VAL A 121 -8.37 -8.38 -1.10
C VAL A 121 -9.24 -8.99 0.00
N GLN A 122 -10.35 -8.36 0.36
CA GLN A 122 -11.30 -8.94 1.33
C GLN A 122 -11.83 -10.31 0.87
N GLN A 123 -12.20 -10.43 -0.39
CA GLN A 123 -12.68 -11.71 -0.96
C GLN A 123 -11.57 -12.77 -0.96
N SER A 124 -10.33 -12.39 -1.26
CA SER A 124 -9.19 -13.32 -1.28
C SER A 124 -8.82 -13.87 0.09
N MET A 125 -9.21 -13.22 1.19
CA MET A 125 -8.87 -13.66 2.55
C MET A 125 -9.35 -15.07 2.87
N ALA A 126 -10.39 -15.57 2.21
CA ALA A 126 -10.89 -16.94 2.39
C ALA A 126 -9.94 -18.01 1.80
N THR A 127 -9.09 -17.65 0.86
CA THR A 127 -8.16 -18.55 0.15
C THR A 127 -6.70 -18.34 0.55
N LEU A 128 -6.41 -17.27 1.26
CA LEU A 128 -5.07 -16.95 1.74
C LEU A 128 -4.64 -17.83 2.92
N PRO A 129 -3.33 -18.03 3.15
CA PRO A 129 -2.82 -18.87 4.22
C PRO A 129 -3.35 -18.46 5.60
N SER A 130 -3.66 -19.42 6.45
CA SER A 130 -4.01 -19.17 7.84
C SER A 130 -2.84 -18.52 8.57
N GLY A 131 -3.10 -17.38 9.23
CA GLY A 131 -2.05 -16.61 9.92
C GLY A 131 -1.51 -15.43 9.12
N LEU A 132 -1.84 -15.31 7.84
CA LEU A 132 -1.58 -14.08 7.08
C LEU A 132 -2.35 -12.92 7.72
N ARG A 133 -1.70 -11.77 7.83
CA ARG A 133 -2.30 -10.56 8.39
C ARG A 133 -2.71 -9.63 7.27
N TRP A 134 -3.91 -9.08 7.38
CA TRP A 134 -4.39 -8.03 6.48
C TRP A 134 -4.41 -6.69 7.22
N TRP A 135 -3.65 -5.72 6.69
CA TRP A 135 -3.64 -4.35 7.15
C TRP A 135 -4.35 -3.46 6.15
N MET A 136 -5.10 -2.50 6.65
CA MET A 136 -5.85 -1.56 5.83
C MET A 136 -5.41 -0.13 6.09
N TRP A 137 -5.46 0.67 5.06
CA TRP A 137 -5.30 2.12 5.15
C TRP A 137 -6.49 2.84 4.48
N GLY A 138 -6.70 4.13 4.81
CA GLY A 138 -7.66 5.02 4.18
C GLY A 138 -7.01 6.35 3.86
N VAL A 139 -7.33 6.91 2.70
CA VAL A 139 -6.89 8.24 2.25
C VAL A 139 -8.08 9.16 2.07
N TRP A 140 -9.14 8.69 1.41
CA TRP A 140 -10.34 9.46 1.12
C TRP A 140 -11.40 9.34 2.21
N GLY A 141 -11.33 8.31 3.00
CA GLY A 141 -12.12 8.11 4.21
C GLY A 141 -11.24 7.72 5.40
N ASP A 142 -11.61 8.16 6.61
CA ASP A 142 -10.96 7.69 7.82
C ASP A 142 -11.34 6.24 8.11
N LEU A 143 -10.41 5.48 8.67
CA LEU A 143 -10.71 4.15 9.19
C LEU A 143 -11.64 4.29 10.41
N PRO A 144 -12.79 3.60 10.42
CA PRO A 144 -13.76 3.72 11.53
C PRO A 144 -13.19 3.29 12.88
N ALA A 145 -12.33 2.27 12.89
CA ALA A 145 -11.72 1.70 14.07
C ALA A 145 -10.25 1.37 13.82
N PRO A 146 -9.34 2.38 13.72
CA PRO A 146 -7.93 2.12 13.51
C PRO A 146 -7.35 1.41 14.73
N ASN A 147 -6.57 0.36 14.49
CA ASN A 147 -5.95 -0.47 15.54
C ASN A 147 -4.43 -0.65 15.37
N VAL A 148 -3.85 -0.06 14.33
CA VAL A 148 -2.42 0.01 14.10
C VAL A 148 -2.02 1.47 14.03
N PHE A 149 -1.04 1.86 14.85
CA PHE A 149 -0.45 3.19 14.84
C PHE A 149 1.06 3.08 14.66
N TYR A 150 1.55 3.79 13.68
CA TYR A 150 2.97 3.92 13.43
C TYR A 150 3.41 5.36 13.67
N ALA A 151 4.26 5.56 14.67
CA ALA A 151 4.85 6.87 14.95
C ALA A 151 6.15 7.05 14.15
N PHE A 152 6.33 8.22 13.55
CA PHE A 152 7.52 8.58 12.79
C PHE A 152 7.87 10.05 12.99
N GLY A 153 9.13 10.41 12.69
CA GLY A 153 9.64 11.78 12.85
C GLY A 153 9.71 12.54 11.53
N GLU A 154 10.28 13.74 11.59
CA GLU A 154 10.46 14.63 10.42
C GLU A 154 11.34 14.01 9.33
N GLU A 155 12.35 13.24 9.72
CA GLU A 155 13.23 12.55 8.77
C GLU A 155 12.46 11.53 7.94
N ASP A 156 11.61 10.73 8.57
CA ASP A 156 10.75 9.78 7.85
C ASP A 156 9.76 10.50 6.94
N LEU A 157 9.16 11.60 7.39
CA LEU A 157 8.28 12.42 6.56
C LEU A 157 9.03 12.96 5.33
N ALA A 158 10.26 13.43 5.50
CA ALA A 158 11.09 13.89 4.38
C ALA A 158 11.38 12.75 3.38
N ARG A 159 11.65 11.54 3.86
CA ARG A 159 11.83 10.34 3.01
C ARG A 159 10.56 9.99 2.23
N MET A 160 9.39 10.04 2.89
CA MET A 160 8.09 9.81 2.23
C MET A 160 7.82 10.84 1.12
N LEU A 161 8.08 12.11 1.41
CA LEU A 161 7.96 13.21 0.43
C LEU A 161 8.92 13.02 -0.75
N HIS A 162 10.16 12.58 -0.49
CA HIS A 162 11.13 12.29 -1.53
C HIS A 162 10.67 11.14 -2.47
N ILE A 163 10.02 10.11 -1.92
CA ILE A 163 9.42 9.03 -2.73
C ILE A 163 8.28 9.58 -3.59
N LEU A 164 7.39 10.35 -2.98
CA LEU A 164 6.24 10.96 -3.65
C LEU A 164 6.65 11.89 -4.80
N GLU A 165 7.82 12.52 -4.72
CA GLU A 165 8.37 13.37 -5.78
C GLU A 165 8.69 12.65 -7.10
N ALA A 166 8.68 11.31 -7.12
CA ALA A 166 8.79 10.56 -8.37
C ALA A 166 7.53 10.71 -9.24
N TYR A 167 6.37 10.98 -8.62
CA TYR A 167 5.06 11.04 -9.28
C TYR A 167 4.73 12.43 -9.81
N GLN A 168 5.49 12.92 -10.80
CA GLN A 168 5.34 14.27 -11.34
C GLN A 168 3.94 14.52 -11.90
N GLY A 169 3.40 13.58 -12.66
CA GLY A 169 2.07 13.74 -13.25
C GLY A 169 0.94 13.79 -12.23
N GLU A 170 1.07 13.12 -11.09
CA GLU A 170 0.08 13.21 -10.02
C GLU A 170 0.23 14.53 -9.24
N LEU A 171 1.47 14.98 -9.03
CA LEU A 171 1.76 16.23 -8.33
C LEU A 171 1.40 17.48 -9.13
N GLU A 172 1.40 17.41 -10.46
CA GLU A 172 0.87 18.47 -11.34
C GLU A 172 -0.66 18.60 -11.21
N ARG A 173 -1.35 17.50 -10.95
CA ARG A 173 -2.81 17.45 -10.81
C ARG A 173 -3.29 17.84 -9.42
N ASN A 174 -2.60 17.38 -8.37
CA ASN A 174 -2.99 17.58 -6.97
C ASN A 174 -1.77 17.78 -6.07
N ASP A 175 -1.92 18.60 -5.04
CA ASP A 175 -0.88 18.80 -4.03
C ASP A 175 -0.86 17.65 -2.99
N PHE A 176 -0.43 16.47 -3.44
CA PHE A 176 -0.29 15.31 -2.56
C PHE A 176 0.79 15.47 -1.50
N ARG A 177 1.76 16.36 -1.68
CA ARG A 177 2.73 16.72 -0.63
C ARG A 177 2.02 17.33 0.57
N ARG A 178 1.11 18.26 0.31
CA ARG A 178 0.30 18.89 1.35
C ARG A 178 -0.67 17.91 1.99
N LEU A 179 -1.26 16.99 1.22
CA LEU A 179 -2.12 15.93 1.74
C LEU A 179 -1.35 15.03 2.71
N LEU A 180 -0.18 14.52 2.30
CA LEU A 180 0.65 13.64 3.12
C LEU A 180 1.08 14.32 4.43
N ALA A 181 1.60 15.55 4.37
CA ALA A 181 2.00 16.32 5.54
C ALA A 181 0.81 16.65 6.46
N GLY A 182 -0.34 17.00 5.88
CA GLY A 182 -1.56 17.28 6.61
C GLY A 182 -2.11 16.05 7.33
N ARG A 183 -2.12 14.89 6.68
CA ARG A 183 -2.51 13.60 7.28
C ARG A 183 -1.55 13.19 8.41
N ALA A 184 -0.25 13.36 8.21
CA ALA A 184 0.75 13.09 9.24
C ALA A 184 0.49 13.94 10.49
N THR A 185 0.23 15.24 10.32
CA THR A 185 -0.08 16.18 11.41
C THR A 185 -1.38 15.79 12.12
N ALA A 186 -2.46 15.52 11.38
CA ALA A 186 -3.74 15.11 11.96
C ALA A 186 -3.61 13.79 12.73
N ASN A 187 -2.96 12.80 12.15
CA ASN A 187 -2.78 11.49 12.77
C ASN A 187 -1.85 11.53 13.99
N ALA A 188 -0.90 12.45 14.07
CA ALA A 188 -0.08 12.64 15.28
C ALA A 188 -0.94 13.04 16.49
N VAL A 189 -1.98 13.82 16.27
CA VAL A 189 -2.94 14.25 17.33
C VAL A 189 -3.99 13.16 17.60
N LEU A 190 -4.61 12.65 16.52
CA LEU A 190 -5.74 11.72 16.64
C LEU A 190 -5.32 10.27 16.92
N GLY A 191 -4.15 9.87 16.49
CA GLY A 191 -3.69 8.48 16.59
C GLY A 191 -3.56 8.01 18.02
N SER A 192 -3.01 8.83 18.91
CA SER A 192 -2.87 8.52 20.33
C SER A 192 -4.21 8.32 21.05
N GLU A 193 -5.28 8.97 20.57
CA GLU A 193 -6.62 8.90 21.14
C GLU A 193 -7.46 7.75 20.55
N ARG A 194 -7.16 7.32 19.32
CA ARG A 194 -8.00 6.39 18.56
C ARG A 194 -7.51 4.95 18.54
N VAL A 195 -6.21 4.73 18.75
CA VAL A 195 -5.61 3.39 18.61
C VAL A 195 -5.44 2.75 19.97
N SER A 196 -6.03 1.58 20.18
CA SER A 196 -5.75 0.80 21.37
C SER A 196 -4.30 0.32 21.33
N VAL A 197 -3.57 0.51 22.42
CA VAL A 197 -2.11 0.32 22.58
C VAL A 197 -1.63 -1.14 22.36
N SER A 198 -2.50 -2.06 22.00
CA SER A 198 -2.20 -3.49 21.86
C SER A 198 -1.55 -3.91 20.53
N ALA A 199 -1.51 -3.06 19.53
CA ALA A 199 -0.93 -3.39 18.23
C ALA A 199 0.57 -3.04 18.18
N ARG A 200 1.42 -3.94 18.68
CA ARG A 200 2.85 -3.86 18.39
C ARG A 200 3.10 -4.27 16.93
N PRO A 201 4.01 -3.60 16.21
CA PRO A 201 4.49 -4.11 14.93
C PRO A 201 5.07 -5.52 15.12
N PRO A 202 5.04 -6.36 14.07
CA PRO A 202 5.63 -7.70 14.17
C PRO A 202 7.09 -7.61 14.62
N PRO A 203 7.55 -8.54 15.45
CA PRO A 203 8.95 -8.58 15.84
C PRO A 203 9.84 -8.73 14.61
N ALA A 204 11.02 -8.13 14.67
CA ALA A 204 12.06 -8.39 13.67
C ALA A 204 12.33 -9.90 13.60
N PRO A 205 12.64 -10.44 12.39
CA PRO A 205 13.02 -11.85 12.26
C PRO A 205 14.21 -12.13 13.18
N SER A 206 14.09 -13.20 13.97
CA SER A 206 15.20 -13.66 14.81
C SER A 206 16.39 -13.96 13.90
N PRO A 207 17.63 -13.53 14.24
CA PRO A 207 18.78 -13.92 13.46
C PRO A 207 18.88 -15.43 13.45
N THR A 208 18.89 -16.03 12.26
CA THR A 208 19.11 -17.46 12.08
C THR A 208 20.46 -17.80 12.69
N PRO A 209 20.57 -18.82 13.57
CA PRO A 209 21.87 -19.24 14.03
C PRO A 209 22.71 -19.64 12.81
N ARG A 210 23.86 -19.01 12.65
CA ARG A 210 24.84 -19.48 11.67
C ARG A 210 25.37 -20.81 12.18
N CYS A 211 25.08 -21.89 11.45
CA CYS A 211 25.79 -23.16 11.59
C CYS A 211 27.21 -23.03 11.02
#